data_e2ce6b51b9c1a654cdc3532c36397bc9
#
_entry.id   e2ce6b51b9c1a654cdc3532c36397bc9
#
_cell.length_a   1.000
_cell.length_b   1.000
_cell.length_c   1.000
_cell.angle_alpha   90.00
_cell.angle_beta   90.00
_cell.angle_gamma   90.00
#
_symmetry.space_group_name_H-M   'P 1'
#
loop_
_entity.id
_entity.type
_entity.pdbx_description
1 polymer ?
#
loop_
_entity_poly.entity_id
_entity_poly.type
_entity_poly.pdbx_seq_one_letter_code
_entity_poly.pdbx_strand_id
1 'polypeptide(L)'
;VNLEAARGLLQVRLGLRLEGQDEARLQRAVQQRMTALGMDAGPAYLAQLHTDATELTALAGLLTIKETYFYREPQHLRLLTGHLAPLLLRGRAAGVPVRILSAGCATGEEPYSIAIALRERYAASAARLFRIEAVDLDPQAIASARAGRYRPYALRALDPDLKARWFTPAPDGTHQVTEPIRQGVAFRPLNLVADPYPDALHGQDLIFYRNLSIYFDAATRAAVLRRLRTLLRPGGYLIVGLAETLANGFGIFALCEREGVWYFANAAAEASPPPPPTLPTAGPGTADRCPPPVAPPAPAMVPLPADPGPARDTLPQAAGVPAPILDEARREAHRSDHEESYRQALALARAERFAAALEVLAPLCAAPRALPLHLRLLAQLLLEGGDQEGAAAAARRVLALDAWSVDALVLLGRIARAQGDLGEAVAHLRRAIYARPDHWPAHLELAQCRAADGHPEAARREYRIALRLLGEAGPTADQTGPLPAALPVADLRHLCRARLARLGEPT
;
A
#
# COMPACT_ATOMS: atom_id res chain seq x y z
N VAL A 1 -34.67 1.82 -11.21
CA VAL A 1 -33.68 0.71 -11.20
C VAL A 1 -33.34 0.36 -9.76
N ASN A 2 -33.23 -0.93 -9.45
CA ASN A 2 -32.69 -1.37 -8.17
C ASN A 2 -31.16 -1.12 -8.19
N LEU A 3 -30.71 -0.04 -7.56
CA LEU A 3 -29.29 0.37 -7.53
C LEU A 3 -28.42 -0.61 -6.75
N GLU A 4 -28.97 -1.29 -5.74
CA GLU A 4 -28.25 -2.30 -4.97
C GLU A 4 -27.91 -3.53 -5.82
N ALA A 5 -28.85 -3.99 -6.66
CA ALA A 5 -28.59 -5.06 -7.62
C ALA A 5 -27.54 -4.67 -8.66
N ALA A 6 -27.59 -3.44 -9.18
CA ALA A 6 -26.56 -2.93 -10.11
C ALA A 6 -25.19 -2.84 -9.43
N ARG A 7 -25.11 -2.37 -8.17
CA ARG A 7 -23.90 -2.34 -7.34
C ARG A 7 -23.32 -3.74 -7.14
N GLY A 8 -24.17 -4.71 -6.77
CA GLY A 8 -23.77 -6.10 -6.59
C GLY A 8 -23.16 -6.71 -7.85
N LEU A 9 -23.72 -6.43 -9.04
CA LEU A 9 -23.17 -6.88 -10.31
C LEU A 9 -21.80 -6.28 -10.61
N LEU A 10 -21.63 -4.96 -10.40
CA LEU A 10 -20.34 -4.27 -10.58
C LEU A 10 -19.28 -4.85 -9.65
N GLN A 11 -19.64 -5.13 -8.40
CA GLN A 11 -18.71 -5.72 -7.45
C GLN A 11 -18.33 -7.15 -7.80
N VAL A 12 -19.31 -8.02 -8.10
CA VAL A 12 -19.05 -9.45 -8.38
C VAL A 12 -18.30 -9.64 -9.71
N ARG A 13 -18.69 -8.91 -10.76
CA ARG A 13 -18.18 -9.13 -12.12
C ARG A 13 -16.91 -8.32 -12.42
N LEU A 14 -16.76 -7.15 -11.81
CA LEU A 14 -15.68 -6.20 -12.09
C LEU A 14 -14.85 -5.83 -10.85
N GLY A 15 -15.23 -6.30 -9.67
CA GLY A 15 -14.55 -6.00 -8.40
C GLY A 15 -14.77 -4.57 -7.89
N LEU A 16 -15.60 -3.76 -8.56
CA LEU A 16 -15.78 -2.35 -8.21
C LEU A 16 -16.57 -2.20 -6.91
N ARG A 17 -15.91 -1.66 -5.87
CA ARG A 17 -16.53 -1.30 -4.60
C ARG A 17 -17.04 0.14 -4.68
N LEU A 18 -18.36 0.29 -4.57
CA LEU A 18 -19.03 1.58 -4.48
C LEU A 18 -19.55 1.78 -3.06
N GLU A 19 -19.09 2.83 -2.38
CA GLU A 19 -19.53 3.18 -1.02
C GLU A 19 -20.80 4.05 -1.05
N GLY A 20 -21.42 4.29 0.12
CA GLY A 20 -22.71 5.00 0.20
C GLY A 20 -22.73 6.39 -0.46
N GLN A 21 -21.62 7.13 -0.40
CA GLN A 21 -21.47 8.43 -1.09
C GLN A 21 -21.46 8.33 -2.62
N ASP A 22 -21.23 7.14 -3.18
CA ASP A 22 -21.24 6.90 -4.62
C ASP A 22 -22.64 6.62 -5.18
N GLU A 23 -23.67 6.53 -4.34
CA GLU A 23 -25.04 6.16 -4.75
C GLU A 23 -25.63 7.14 -5.77
N ALA A 24 -25.50 8.45 -5.52
CA ALA A 24 -25.96 9.48 -6.46
C ALA A 24 -25.18 9.43 -7.80
N ARG A 25 -23.93 8.99 -7.77
CA ARG A 25 -23.10 8.81 -8.97
C ARG A 25 -23.54 7.57 -9.73
N LEU A 26 -23.79 6.46 -9.05
CA LEU A 26 -24.33 5.24 -9.64
C LEU A 26 -25.70 5.50 -10.28
N GLN A 27 -26.59 6.20 -9.58
CA GLN A 27 -27.91 6.57 -10.10
C GLN A 27 -27.81 7.39 -11.39
N ARG A 28 -26.94 8.40 -11.41
CA ARG A 28 -26.72 9.22 -12.63
C ARG A 28 -26.14 8.41 -13.77
N ALA A 29 -25.16 7.54 -13.48
CA ALA A 29 -24.55 6.68 -14.49
C ALA A 29 -25.56 5.69 -15.10
N VAL A 30 -26.38 5.05 -14.27
CA VAL A 30 -27.46 4.17 -14.71
C VAL A 30 -28.47 4.93 -15.58
N GLN A 31 -28.92 6.10 -15.16
CA GLN A 31 -29.86 6.92 -15.94
C GLN A 31 -29.25 7.32 -17.29
N GLN A 32 -28.00 7.73 -17.32
CA GLN A 32 -27.29 8.08 -18.55
C GLN A 32 -27.19 6.90 -19.51
N ARG A 33 -26.92 5.69 -19.01
CA ARG A 33 -26.86 4.49 -19.83
C ARG A 33 -28.22 4.09 -20.37
N MET A 34 -29.24 4.10 -19.51
CA MET A 34 -30.63 3.83 -19.93
C MET A 34 -31.08 4.77 -21.05
N THR A 35 -30.83 6.07 -20.91
CA THR A 35 -31.13 7.07 -21.92
C THR A 35 -30.38 6.79 -23.24
N ALA A 36 -29.11 6.44 -23.18
CA ALA A 36 -28.27 6.11 -24.34
C ALA A 36 -28.75 4.86 -25.09
N LEU A 37 -29.42 3.93 -24.39
CA LEU A 37 -29.99 2.70 -24.95
C LEU A 37 -31.47 2.84 -25.31
N GLY A 38 -32.11 3.98 -25.06
CA GLY A 38 -33.56 4.17 -25.27
C GLY A 38 -34.42 3.30 -24.35
N MET A 39 -33.94 3.01 -23.11
CA MET A 39 -34.64 2.13 -22.17
C MET A 39 -35.26 2.95 -21.03
N ASP A 40 -36.57 2.78 -20.84
CA ASP A 40 -37.31 3.45 -19.76
C ASP A 40 -37.61 2.52 -18.57
N ALA A 41 -37.50 1.21 -18.75
CA ALA A 41 -37.81 0.23 -17.71
C ALA A 41 -36.55 -0.24 -16.94
N GLY A 42 -36.48 0.10 -15.66
CA GLY A 42 -35.38 -0.29 -14.80
C GLY A 42 -35.10 -1.80 -14.67
N PRO A 43 -36.13 -2.67 -14.56
CA PRO A 43 -35.94 -4.12 -14.56
C PRO A 43 -35.33 -4.67 -15.85
N ALA A 44 -35.72 -4.11 -17.01
CA ALA A 44 -35.16 -4.52 -18.30
C ALA A 44 -33.67 -4.14 -18.40
N TYR A 45 -33.29 -2.97 -17.91
CA TYR A 45 -31.90 -2.56 -17.88
C TYR A 45 -31.04 -3.45 -16.96
N LEU A 46 -31.54 -3.85 -15.80
CA LEU A 46 -30.86 -4.82 -14.94
C LEU A 46 -30.68 -6.17 -15.61
N ALA A 47 -31.70 -6.67 -16.32
CA ALA A 47 -31.59 -7.91 -17.09
C ALA A 47 -30.49 -7.80 -18.17
N GLN A 48 -30.38 -6.65 -18.84
CA GLN A 48 -29.31 -6.39 -19.81
C GLN A 48 -27.94 -6.38 -19.13
N LEU A 49 -27.77 -5.71 -17.98
CA LEU A 49 -26.50 -5.72 -17.23
C LEU A 49 -26.04 -7.12 -16.83
N HIS A 50 -26.98 -8.05 -16.60
CA HIS A 50 -26.65 -9.45 -16.30
C HIS A 50 -26.10 -10.21 -17.51
N THR A 51 -26.58 -9.91 -18.70
CA THR A 51 -26.32 -10.69 -19.94
C THR A 51 -25.27 -10.03 -20.84
N ASP A 52 -25.18 -8.69 -20.81
CA ASP A 52 -24.28 -7.91 -21.66
C ASP A 52 -23.07 -7.37 -20.87
N ALA A 53 -21.93 -8.04 -21.04
CA ALA A 53 -20.68 -7.62 -20.44
C ALA A 53 -20.19 -6.26 -20.98
N THR A 54 -20.56 -5.90 -22.21
CA THR A 54 -20.18 -4.62 -22.81
C THR A 54 -20.90 -3.47 -22.13
N GLU A 55 -22.21 -3.65 -21.86
CA GLU A 55 -22.99 -2.67 -21.13
C GLU A 55 -22.53 -2.51 -19.68
N LEU A 56 -22.23 -3.63 -19.02
CA LEU A 56 -21.69 -3.58 -17.66
C LEU A 56 -20.35 -2.81 -17.60
N THR A 57 -19.49 -3.02 -18.60
CA THR A 57 -18.22 -2.29 -18.73
C THR A 57 -18.44 -0.81 -19.04
N ALA A 58 -19.41 -0.48 -19.88
CA ALA A 58 -19.76 0.91 -20.19
C ALA A 58 -20.28 1.65 -18.94
N LEU A 59 -21.11 0.99 -18.13
CA LEU A 59 -21.56 1.54 -16.84
C LEU A 59 -20.38 1.76 -15.89
N ALA A 60 -19.48 0.78 -15.77
CA ALA A 60 -18.27 0.89 -14.94
C ALA A 60 -17.38 2.07 -15.37
N GLY A 61 -17.25 2.30 -16.67
CA GLY A 61 -16.50 3.41 -17.24
C GLY A 61 -16.98 4.80 -16.83
N LEU A 62 -18.27 4.95 -16.45
CA LEU A 62 -18.82 6.19 -15.89
C LEU A 62 -18.57 6.33 -14.38
N LEU A 63 -18.24 5.23 -13.71
CA LEU A 63 -18.05 5.15 -12.27
C LEU A 63 -16.58 5.22 -11.85
N THR A 64 -15.66 4.92 -12.73
CA THR A 64 -14.22 5.02 -12.48
C THR A 64 -13.71 6.43 -12.79
N ILE A 65 -12.81 6.95 -11.94
CA ILE A 65 -12.17 8.24 -12.18
C ILE A 65 -11.00 8.00 -13.10
N LYS A 66 -11.12 8.44 -14.36
CA LYS A 66 -10.06 8.28 -15.37
C LYS A 66 -9.04 9.44 -15.29
N GLU A 67 -8.60 9.81 -14.08
CA GLU A 67 -7.56 10.82 -13.96
C GLU A 67 -6.20 10.17 -14.20
N THR A 68 -5.67 10.42 -15.38
CA THR A 68 -4.33 10.00 -15.77
C THR A 68 -3.64 11.16 -16.52
N TYR A 69 -2.30 11.19 -16.45
CA TYR A 69 -1.49 12.17 -17.17
C TYR A 69 -0.08 11.64 -17.38
N PHE A 70 0.59 12.17 -18.37
CA PHE A 70 1.96 11.78 -18.70
C PHE A 70 2.92 12.06 -17.55
N TYR A 71 3.84 11.13 -17.30
CA TYR A 71 4.86 11.19 -16.24
C TYR A 71 4.27 11.31 -14.82
N ARG A 72 3.05 10.78 -14.61
CA ARG A 72 2.50 10.62 -13.24
C ARG A 72 3.45 9.78 -12.39
N GLU A 73 3.84 10.30 -11.19
CA GLU A 73 4.81 9.67 -10.29
C GLU A 73 6.15 9.36 -10.99
N PRO A 74 6.90 10.39 -11.44
CA PRO A 74 8.10 10.24 -12.28
C PRO A 74 9.23 9.46 -11.62
N GLN A 75 9.20 9.30 -10.29
CA GLN A 75 10.15 8.46 -9.54
C GLN A 75 10.09 6.99 -9.98
N HIS A 76 8.91 6.46 -10.37
CA HIS A 76 8.78 5.10 -10.88
C HIS A 76 9.45 4.94 -12.26
N LEU A 77 9.39 5.97 -13.11
CA LEU A 77 10.10 5.97 -14.40
C LEU A 77 11.61 6.08 -14.19
N ARG A 78 12.08 6.86 -13.21
CA ARG A 78 13.50 6.89 -12.81
C ARG A 78 13.97 5.56 -12.27
N LEU A 79 13.19 4.89 -11.40
CA LEU A 79 13.46 3.53 -10.92
C LEU A 79 13.55 2.54 -12.09
N LEU A 80 12.60 2.62 -13.04
CA LEU A 80 12.61 1.79 -14.24
C LEU A 80 13.92 1.98 -15.03
N THR A 81 14.22 3.20 -15.45
CA THR A 81 15.33 3.48 -16.39
C THR A 81 16.71 3.41 -15.72
N GLY A 82 16.82 3.77 -14.45
CA GLY A 82 18.09 3.83 -13.71
C GLY A 82 18.46 2.52 -13.03
N HIS A 83 17.49 1.66 -12.70
CA HIS A 83 17.75 0.43 -11.93
C HIS A 83 17.13 -0.82 -12.55
N LEU A 84 15.81 -0.91 -12.70
CA LEU A 84 15.16 -2.17 -13.07
C LEU A 84 15.47 -2.59 -14.49
N ALA A 85 15.43 -1.69 -15.48
CA ALA A 85 15.74 -2.03 -16.86
C ALA A 85 17.19 -2.48 -17.05
N PRO A 86 18.22 -1.79 -16.51
CA PRO A 86 19.59 -2.31 -16.52
C PRO A 86 19.73 -3.70 -15.86
N LEU A 87 19.04 -3.91 -14.74
CA LEU A 87 19.07 -5.19 -14.03
C LEU A 87 18.44 -6.32 -14.87
N LEU A 88 17.26 -6.06 -15.45
CA LEU A 88 16.52 -7.01 -16.29
C LEU A 88 17.23 -7.35 -17.61
N LEU A 89 18.05 -6.43 -18.13
CA LEU A 89 18.85 -6.66 -19.33
C LEU A 89 20.12 -7.48 -19.06
N ARG A 90 20.63 -7.48 -17.82
CA ARG A 90 21.82 -8.28 -17.46
C ARG A 90 21.51 -9.78 -17.55
N GLY A 91 22.39 -10.52 -18.19
CA GLY A 91 22.25 -11.97 -18.33
C GLY A 91 21.13 -12.41 -19.27
N ARG A 92 20.52 -11.50 -20.01
CA ARG A 92 19.48 -11.82 -20.98
C ARG A 92 20.08 -12.24 -22.31
N ALA A 93 19.52 -13.31 -22.90
CA ALA A 93 19.95 -13.75 -24.22
C ALA A 93 19.75 -12.66 -25.28
N ALA A 94 20.67 -12.57 -26.23
CA ALA A 94 20.60 -11.59 -27.31
C ALA A 94 19.28 -11.77 -28.09
N GLY A 95 18.58 -10.66 -28.36
CA GLY A 95 17.32 -10.64 -29.11
C GLY A 95 16.06 -10.93 -28.31
N VAL A 96 16.15 -11.29 -27.02
CA VAL A 96 14.97 -11.46 -26.16
C VAL A 96 14.63 -10.15 -25.47
N PRO A 97 13.47 -9.51 -25.76
CA PRO A 97 13.12 -8.22 -25.15
C PRO A 97 12.68 -8.37 -23.69
N VAL A 98 12.90 -7.33 -22.90
CA VAL A 98 12.26 -7.16 -21.58
C VAL A 98 10.78 -6.88 -21.81
N ARG A 99 9.91 -7.66 -21.17
CA ARG A 99 8.46 -7.55 -21.30
C ARG A 99 7.90 -6.73 -20.16
N ILE A 100 7.16 -5.70 -20.50
CA ILE A 100 6.56 -4.76 -19.56
C ILE A 100 5.06 -4.71 -19.78
N LEU A 101 4.27 -4.91 -18.73
CA LEU A 101 2.82 -4.78 -18.76
C LEU A 101 2.38 -3.53 -17.98
N SER A 102 1.56 -2.68 -18.59
CA SER A 102 0.79 -1.64 -17.90
C SER A 102 -0.63 -2.15 -17.69
N ALA A 103 -0.99 -2.44 -16.46
CA ALA A 103 -2.27 -3.06 -16.07
C ALA A 103 -3.21 -1.99 -15.48
N GLY A 104 -4.28 -1.65 -16.20
CA GLY A 104 -5.15 -0.52 -15.93
C GLY A 104 -4.63 0.76 -16.58
N CYS A 105 -4.31 0.70 -17.87
CA CYS A 105 -3.61 1.77 -18.60
C CYS A 105 -4.49 2.99 -18.93
N ALA A 106 -5.80 2.94 -18.68
CA ALA A 106 -6.76 3.97 -19.05
C ALA A 106 -6.59 4.44 -20.50
N THR A 107 -6.44 5.74 -20.73
CA THR A 107 -6.27 6.34 -22.05
C THR A 107 -4.83 6.34 -22.58
N GLY A 108 -3.90 5.61 -21.93
CA GLY A 108 -2.59 5.27 -22.46
C GLY A 108 -1.43 6.16 -22.01
N GLU A 109 -1.66 7.15 -21.15
CA GLU A 109 -0.62 8.07 -20.67
C GLU A 109 0.52 7.36 -19.95
N GLU A 110 0.20 6.32 -19.14
CA GLU A 110 1.20 5.53 -18.42
C GLU A 110 2.09 4.72 -19.36
N PRO A 111 1.57 3.81 -20.22
CA PRO A 111 2.43 3.00 -21.09
C PRO A 111 3.21 3.85 -22.10
N TYR A 112 2.67 4.97 -22.57
CA TYR A 112 3.44 5.89 -23.40
C TYR A 112 4.53 6.64 -22.59
N SER A 113 4.29 6.97 -21.33
CA SER A 113 5.34 7.54 -20.47
C SER A 113 6.49 6.54 -20.26
N ILE A 114 6.17 5.26 -20.09
CA ILE A 114 7.15 4.17 -20.02
C ILE A 114 7.94 4.10 -21.33
N ALA A 115 7.26 4.11 -22.48
CA ALA A 115 7.90 4.05 -23.81
C ALA A 115 8.83 5.26 -24.03
N ILE A 116 8.38 6.47 -23.70
CA ILE A 116 9.18 7.70 -23.80
C ILE A 116 10.40 7.61 -22.91
N ALA A 117 10.25 7.26 -21.63
CA ALA A 117 11.37 7.16 -20.69
C ALA A 117 12.43 6.14 -21.13
N LEU A 118 12.00 5.00 -21.65
CA LEU A 118 12.92 3.99 -22.21
C LEU A 118 13.58 4.48 -23.50
N ARG A 119 12.87 5.20 -24.36
CA ARG A 119 13.42 5.76 -25.59
C ARG A 119 14.45 6.85 -25.31
N GLU A 120 14.21 7.70 -24.33
CA GLU A 120 15.19 8.68 -23.85
C GLU A 120 16.47 8.03 -23.34
N ARG A 121 16.35 6.90 -22.63
CA ARG A 121 17.50 6.22 -22.03
C ARG A 121 18.28 5.32 -23.00
N TYR A 122 17.57 4.63 -23.92
CA TYR A 122 18.15 3.60 -24.80
C TYR A 122 18.09 3.96 -26.30
N ALA A 123 17.62 5.16 -26.64
CA ALA A 123 17.49 5.66 -28.00
C ALA A 123 16.77 4.67 -28.95
N ALA A 124 17.26 4.49 -30.16
CA ALA A 124 16.67 3.56 -31.13
C ALA A 124 16.65 2.10 -30.66
N SER A 125 17.56 1.70 -29.78
CA SER A 125 17.62 0.33 -29.25
C SER A 125 16.42 -0.03 -28.38
N ALA A 126 15.71 0.94 -27.81
CA ALA A 126 14.55 0.70 -26.95
C ALA A 126 13.50 -0.21 -27.62
N ALA A 127 13.21 0.00 -28.91
CA ALA A 127 12.21 -0.80 -29.65
C ALA A 127 12.58 -2.28 -29.76
N ARG A 128 13.87 -2.61 -29.70
CA ARG A 128 14.37 -3.99 -29.74
C ARG A 128 14.54 -4.58 -28.35
N LEU A 129 14.89 -3.75 -27.36
CA LEU A 129 15.18 -4.18 -25.99
C LEU A 129 13.94 -4.36 -25.14
N PHE A 130 12.84 -3.67 -25.45
CA PHE A 130 11.64 -3.67 -24.63
C PHE A 130 10.40 -3.93 -25.49
N ARG A 131 9.46 -4.69 -24.89
CA ARG A 131 8.11 -4.89 -25.42
C ARG A 131 7.11 -4.44 -24.36
N ILE A 132 6.29 -3.46 -24.71
CA ILE A 132 5.29 -2.88 -23.79
C ILE A 132 3.91 -3.33 -24.22
N GLU A 133 3.21 -3.99 -23.31
CA GLU A 133 1.80 -4.37 -23.43
C GLU A 133 0.99 -3.54 -22.43
N ALA A 134 -0.20 -3.13 -22.82
CA ALA A 134 -1.07 -2.29 -22.01
C ALA A 134 -2.50 -2.82 -22.06
N VAL A 135 -3.12 -2.95 -20.88
CA VAL A 135 -4.47 -3.51 -20.75
C VAL A 135 -5.34 -2.60 -19.90
N ASP A 136 -6.61 -2.49 -20.28
CA ASP A 136 -7.64 -1.81 -19.51
C ASP A 136 -8.99 -2.52 -19.70
N LEU A 137 -9.88 -2.39 -18.72
CA LEU A 137 -11.23 -2.90 -18.79
C LEU A 137 -12.05 -2.23 -19.89
N ASP A 138 -11.85 -0.91 -20.09
CA ASP A 138 -12.69 -0.07 -20.96
C ASP A 138 -12.20 -0.08 -22.41
N PRO A 139 -12.98 -0.68 -23.36
CA PRO A 139 -12.62 -0.66 -24.78
C PRO A 139 -12.53 0.74 -25.40
N GLN A 140 -13.27 1.73 -24.87
CA GLN A 140 -13.23 3.11 -25.36
C GLN A 140 -11.93 3.80 -24.90
N ALA A 141 -11.49 3.54 -23.66
CA ALA A 141 -10.18 3.99 -23.18
C ALA A 141 -9.05 3.40 -24.05
N ILE A 142 -9.11 2.11 -24.36
CA ILE A 142 -8.17 1.44 -25.28
C ILE A 142 -8.20 2.04 -26.70
N ALA A 143 -9.36 2.37 -27.23
CA ALA A 143 -9.46 3.04 -28.52
C ALA A 143 -8.82 4.44 -28.49
N SER A 144 -9.06 5.21 -27.45
CA SER A 144 -8.41 6.52 -27.21
C SER A 144 -6.89 6.39 -27.07
N ALA A 145 -6.42 5.39 -26.32
CA ALA A 145 -5.00 5.10 -26.16
C ALA A 145 -4.34 4.79 -27.52
N ARG A 146 -4.95 3.95 -28.34
CA ARG A 146 -4.46 3.63 -29.69
C ARG A 146 -4.43 4.86 -30.62
N ALA A 147 -5.41 5.74 -30.49
CA ALA A 147 -5.43 7.00 -31.21
C ALA A 147 -4.26 7.90 -30.81
N GLY A 148 -3.84 7.87 -29.55
CA GLY A 148 -2.68 8.58 -29.02
C GLY A 148 -2.80 10.10 -29.12
N ARG A 149 -4.03 10.64 -29.00
CA ARG A 149 -4.33 12.08 -29.04
C ARG A 149 -4.71 12.58 -27.66
N TYR A 150 -4.06 13.64 -27.21
CA TYR A 150 -4.20 14.15 -25.86
C TYR A 150 -4.40 15.66 -25.82
N ARG A 151 -5.24 16.11 -24.88
CA ARG A 151 -5.40 17.54 -24.59
C ARG A 151 -4.21 18.06 -23.80
N PRO A 152 -3.92 19.36 -23.81
CA PRO A 152 -2.79 19.97 -23.09
C PRO A 152 -2.72 19.59 -21.60
N TYR A 153 -3.87 19.41 -20.96
CA TYR A 153 -3.94 19.03 -19.54
C TYR A 153 -3.32 17.67 -19.22
N ALA A 154 -3.41 16.70 -20.13
CA ALA A 154 -2.75 15.40 -19.97
C ALA A 154 -1.20 15.52 -19.99
N LEU A 155 -0.67 16.58 -20.57
CA LEU A 155 0.77 16.83 -20.73
C LEU A 155 1.35 17.79 -19.66
N ARG A 156 0.57 18.17 -18.64
CA ARG A 156 0.91 19.20 -17.65
C ARG A 156 2.18 18.93 -16.83
N ALA A 157 2.55 17.67 -16.67
CA ALA A 157 3.74 17.26 -15.92
C ALA A 157 4.94 16.90 -16.80
N LEU A 158 4.81 17.03 -18.13
CA LEU A 158 5.91 16.80 -19.05
C LEU A 158 6.82 18.00 -19.12
N ASP A 159 8.12 17.73 -19.14
CA ASP A 159 9.13 18.70 -19.53
C ASP A 159 8.85 19.23 -20.96
N PRO A 160 9.01 20.55 -21.22
CA PRO A 160 8.77 21.15 -22.53
C PRO A 160 9.57 20.49 -23.66
N ASP A 161 10.83 20.08 -23.40
CA ASP A 161 11.69 19.45 -24.40
C ASP A 161 11.20 18.03 -24.74
N LEU A 162 10.74 17.27 -23.75
CA LEU A 162 10.12 15.96 -23.98
C LEU A 162 8.82 16.11 -24.76
N LYS A 163 8.02 17.13 -24.44
CA LYS A 163 6.79 17.42 -25.18
C LYS A 163 7.09 17.77 -26.63
N ALA A 164 8.04 18.65 -26.90
CA ALA A 164 8.42 19.04 -28.26
C ALA A 164 8.97 17.86 -29.08
N ARG A 165 9.66 16.92 -28.42
CA ARG A 165 10.29 15.77 -29.08
C ARG A 165 9.30 14.65 -29.40
N TRP A 166 8.37 14.37 -28.50
CA TRP A 166 7.52 13.18 -28.57
C TRP A 166 6.06 13.44 -28.89
N PHE A 167 5.68 14.72 -29.08
CA PHE A 167 4.31 15.08 -29.43
C PHE A 167 4.29 16.08 -30.59
N THR A 168 3.37 15.85 -31.51
CA THR A 168 3.08 16.78 -32.62
C THR A 168 1.79 17.52 -32.33
N PRO A 169 1.77 18.86 -32.30
CA PRO A 169 0.53 19.62 -32.13
C PRO A 169 -0.40 19.39 -33.31
N ALA A 170 -1.71 19.27 -33.03
CA ALA A 170 -2.76 19.13 -34.03
C ALA A 170 -3.60 20.41 -34.13
N PRO A 171 -4.31 20.66 -35.25
CA PRO A 171 -5.08 21.88 -35.47
C PRO A 171 -6.23 22.06 -34.47
N ASP A 172 -6.74 20.98 -33.89
CA ASP A 172 -7.81 20.98 -32.88
C ASP A 172 -7.32 21.29 -31.44
N GLY A 173 -6.06 21.72 -31.29
CA GLY A 173 -5.44 22.02 -30.01
C GLY A 173 -5.01 20.79 -29.21
N THR A 174 -5.19 19.58 -29.73
CA THR A 174 -4.64 18.35 -29.15
C THR A 174 -3.17 18.13 -29.55
N HIS A 175 -2.55 17.15 -28.93
CA HIS A 175 -1.19 16.73 -29.23
C HIS A 175 -1.20 15.24 -29.56
N GLN A 176 -0.60 14.87 -30.69
CA GLN A 176 -0.46 13.49 -31.14
C GLN A 176 0.87 12.93 -30.67
N VAL A 177 0.87 11.80 -29.98
CA VAL A 177 2.11 11.04 -29.70
C VAL A 177 2.77 10.64 -31.02
N THR A 178 4.07 10.80 -31.13
CA THR A 178 4.84 10.45 -32.34
C THR A 178 4.74 8.95 -32.67
N GLU A 179 4.81 8.63 -33.96
CA GLU A 179 4.65 7.25 -34.44
C GLU A 179 5.62 6.24 -33.79
N PRO A 180 6.92 6.55 -33.61
CA PRO A 180 7.85 5.61 -32.98
C PRO A 180 7.48 5.22 -31.53
N ILE A 181 6.79 6.10 -30.82
CA ILE A 181 6.29 5.82 -29.47
C ILE A 181 4.98 5.01 -29.55
N ARG A 182 4.05 5.38 -30.44
CA ARG A 182 2.78 4.68 -30.61
C ARG A 182 2.96 3.21 -31.00
N GLN A 183 3.87 2.94 -31.94
CA GLN A 183 4.18 1.57 -32.39
C GLN A 183 4.89 0.73 -31.30
N GLY A 184 5.48 1.38 -30.30
CA GLY A 184 6.17 0.72 -29.19
C GLY A 184 5.24 0.10 -28.15
N VAL A 185 3.91 0.32 -28.22
CA VAL A 185 2.93 -0.13 -27.22
C VAL A 185 1.79 -0.91 -27.85
N ALA A 186 1.53 -2.12 -27.38
CA ALA A 186 0.41 -2.95 -27.79
C ALA A 186 -0.75 -2.85 -26.78
N PHE A 187 -1.92 -2.39 -27.22
CA PHE A 187 -3.10 -2.19 -26.38
C PHE A 187 -4.15 -3.28 -26.60
N ARG A 188 -4.74 -3.78 -25.51
CA ARG A 188 -5.87 -4.72 -25.55
C ARG A 188 -6.85 -4.53 -24.40
N PRO A 189 -8.17 -4.76 -24.59
CA PRO A 189 -9.11 -4.80 -23.49
C PRO A 189 -8.87 -6.05 -22.64
N LEU A 190 -8.95 -5.93 -21.31
CA LEU A 190 -8.84 -7.04 -20.37
C LEU A 190 -9.48 -6.68 -19.02
N ASN A 191 -10.34 -7.57 -18.52
CA ASN A 191 -10.80 -7.52 -17.14
C ASN A 191 -9.80 -8.25 -16.21
N LEU A 192 -9.14 -7.49 -15.33
CA LEU A 192 -8.16 -8.05 -14.39
C LEU A 192 -8.80 -8.93 -13.30
N VAL A 193 -10.11 -8.85 -13.11
CA VAL A 193 -10.87 -9.70 -12.19
C VAL A 193 -11.32 -10.99 -12.87
N ALA A 194 -11.41 -11.01 -14.20
CA ALA A 194 -11.84 -12.19 -14.97
C ALA A 194 -10.79 -13.30 -15.00
N ASP A 195 -11.23 -14.53 -15.29
CA ASP A 195 -10.41 -15.73 -15.40
C ASP A 195 -10.74 -16.49 -16.70
N PRO A 196 -9.74 -17.10 -17.40
CA PRO A 196 -8.28 -16.98 -17.26
C PRO A 196 -7.68 -15.75 -17.97
N TYR A 197 -6.40 -15.41 -17.64
CA TYR A 197 -5.66 -14.42 -18.43
C TYR A 197 -5.13 -15.02 -19.74
N PRO A 198 -5.05 -14.22 -20.84
CA PRO A 198 -4.48 -14.70 -22.09
C PRO A 198 -3.03 -15.17 -21.93
N ASP A 199 -2.70 -16.33 -22.51
CA ASP A 199 -1.34 -16.92 -22.46
C ASP A 199 -0.27 -15.95 -22.95
N ALA A 200 -0.59 -15.11 -23.94
CA ALA A 200 0.31 -14.09 -24.47
C ALA A 200 0.80 -13.07 -23.42
N LEU A 201 0.09 -12.93 -22.31
CA LEU A 201 0.48 -12.02 -21.21
C LEU A 201 1.41 -12.66 -20.17
N HIS A 202 1.60 -13.96 -20.18
CA HIS A 202 2.53 -14.62 -19.25
C HIS A 202 4.01 -14.32 -19.57
N GLY A 203 4.87 -14.43 -18.56
CA GLY A 203 6.30 -14.19 -18.70
C GLY A 203 6.71 -12.73 -18.73
N GLN A 204 5.96 -11.87 -18.07
CA GLN A 204 6.32 -10.46 -17.88
C GLN A 204 7.53 -10.32 -16.96
N ASP A 205 8.40 -9.39 -17.26
CA ASP A 205 9.54 -9.02 -16.42
C ASP A 205 9.17 -7.94 -15.41
N LEU A 206 8.25 -7.07 -15.81
CA LEU A 206 7.81 -5.94 -15.02
C LEU A 206 6.34 -5.68 -15.28
N ILE A 207 5.58 -5.45 -14.21
CA ILE A 207 4.19 -5.01 -14.29
C ILE A 207 4.06 -3.66 -13.58
N PHE A 208 3.44 -2.69 -14.25
CA PHE A 208 2.90 -1.48 -13.64
C PHE A 208 1.42 -1.74 -13.35
N TYR A 209 1.04 -1.63 -12.08
CA TYR A 209 -0.34 -1.78 -11.59
C TYR A 209 -0.62 -0.62 -10.65
N ARG A 210 -0.95 0.54 -11.22
CA ARG A 210 -0.96 1.80 -10.50
C ARG A 210 -2.33 2.48 -10.55
N ASN A 211 -2.78 2.97 -9.39
CA ASN A 211 -4.01 3.76 -9.24
C ASN A 211 -5.29 3.03 -9.70
N LEU A 212 -5.30 1.71 -9.60
CA LEU A 212 -6.43 0.85 -9.97
C LEU A 212 -7.00 0.11 -8.77
N SER A 213 -6.18 -0.36 -7.85
CA SER A 213 -6.62 -1.14 -6.68
C SER A 213 -7.46 -0.33 -5.69
N ILE A 214 -7.46 0.98 -5.80
CA ILE A 214 -8.31 1.88 -5.02
C ILE A 214 -9.81 1.63 -5.22
N TYR A 215 -10.19 1.01 -6.33
CA TYR A 215 -11.58 0.66 -6.64
C TYR A 215 -12.01 -0.70 -6.10
N PHE A 216 -11.08 -1.50 -5.57
CA PHE A 216 -11.32 -2.88 -5.17
C PHE A 216 -11.37 -3.02 -3.65
N ASP A 217 -12.17 -3.95 -3.16
CA ASP A 217 -12.06 -4.39 -1.76
C ASP A 217 -10.79 -5.22 -1.51
N ALA A 218 -10.48 -5.49 -0.25
CA ALA A 218 -9.25 -6.20 0.12
C ALA A 218 -9.16 -7.62 -0.48
N ALA A 219 -10.29 -8.33 -0.59
CA ALA A 219 -10.34 -9.67 -1.15
C ALA A 219 -10.05 -9.67 -2.66
N THR A 220 -10.69 -8.76 -3.39
CA THR A 220 -10.48 -8.57 -4.83
C THR A 220 -9.06 -8.11 -5.12
N ARG A 221 -8.49 -7.16 -4.34
CA ARG A 221 -7.09 -6.75 -4.46
C ARG A 221 -6.14 -7.93 -4.32
N ALA A 222 -6.30 -8.72 -3.26
CA ALA A 222 -5.47 -9.90 -3.04
C ALA A 222 -5.61 -10.94 -4.17
N ALA A 223 -6.83 -11.14 -4.70
CA ALA A 223 -7.06 -12.03 -5.82
C ALA A 223 -6.37 -11.53 -7.10
N VAL A 224 -6.52 -10.26 -7.45
CA VAL A 224 -5.85 -9.65 -8.62
C VAL A 224 -4.33 -9.73 -8.48
N LEU A 225 -3.76 -9.44 -7.32
CA LEU A 225 -2.31 -9.54 -7.10
C LEU A 225 -1.78 -10.96 -7.26
N ARG A 226 -2.51 -11.98 -6.75
CA ARG A 226 -2.12 -13.39 -6.98
C ARG A 226 -2.13 -13.72 -8.46
N ARG A 227 -3.09 -13.23 -9.22
CA ARG A 227 -3.19 -13.42 -10.66
C ARG A 227 -2.09 -12.66 -11.42
N LEU A 228 -1.79 -11.42 -11.07
CA LEU A 228 -0.66 -10.67 -11.62
C LEU A 228 0.68 -11.38 -11.34
N ARG A 229 0.79 -12.05 -10.18
CA ARG A 229 1.96 -12.88 -9.87
C ARG A 229 2.16 -14.01 -10.87
N THR A 230 1.10 -14.64 -11.38
CA THR A 230 1.23 -15.70 -12.39
C THR A 230 1.68 -15.17 -13.75
N LEU A 231 1.46 -13.89 -14.04
CA LEU A 231 1.96 -13.24 -15.25
C LEU A 231 3.46 -12.91 -15.16
N LEU A 232 3.97 -12.66 -13.95
CA LEU A 232 5.38 -12.35 -13.73
C LEU A 232 6.24 -13.60 -13.74
N ARG A 233 7.35 -13.54 -14.44
CA ARG A 233 8.39 -14.58 -14.30
C ARG A 233 9.01 -14.56 -12.89
N PRO A 234 9.61 -15.65 -12.42
CA PRO A 234 10.45 -15.63 -11.23
C PRO A 234 11.55 -14.55 -11.35
N GLY A 235 11.72 -13.72 -10.32
CA GLY A 235 12.62 -12.57 -10.34
C GLY A 235 12.10 -11.35 -11.11
N GLY A 236 10.85 -11.35 -11.55
CA GLY A 236 10.17 -10.17 -12.11
C GLY A 236 9.71 -9.20 -11.02
N TYR A 237 9.28 -8.01 -11.43
CA TYR A 237 8.93 -6.91 -10.52
C TYR A 237 7.53 -6.38 -10.76
N LEU A 238 6.91 -5.86 -9.69
CA LEU A 238 5.63 -5.17 -9.74
C LEU A 238 5.79 -3.76 -9.16
N ILE A 239 5.39 -2.74 -9.91
CA ILE A 239 5.30 -1.35 -9.47
C ILE A 239 3.83 -1.02 -9.26
N VAL A 240 3.51 -0.49 -8.08
CA VAL A 240 2.16 -0.01 -7.72
C VAL A 240 2.18 1.49 -7.48
N GLY A 241 1.02 2.13 -7.48
CA GLY A 241 0.89 3.54 -7.13
C GLY A 241 1.22 3.81 -5.66
N LEU A 242 1.58 5.04 -5.35
CA LEU A 242 2.01 5.44 -4.00
C LEU A 242 0.95 5.09 -2.94
N ALA A 243 -0.32 5.42 -3.20
CA ALA A 243 -1.42 5.12 -2.29
C ALA A 243 -1.75 3.61 -2.21
N GLU A 244 -1.32 2.83 -3.18
CA GLU A 244 -1.66 1.41 -3.31
C GLU A 244 -0.63 0.48 -2.67
N THR A 245 0.60 0.94 -2.48
CA THR A 245 1.65 0.16 -1.79
C THR A 245 1.19 -0.24 -0.39
N LEU A 246 0.48 0.66 0.28
CA LEU A 246 -0.12 0.44 1.61
C LEU A 246 -1.20 -0.63 1.60
N ALA A 247 -2.03 -0.63 0.57
CA ALA A 247 -3.19 -1.51 0.44
C ALA A 247 -2.83 -2.90 -0.08
N ASN A 248 -1.61 -3.12 -0.59
CA ASN A 248 -1.18 -4.32 -1.29
C ASN A 248 -0.15 -5.17 -0.52
N GLY A 249 0.06 -4.90 0.77
CA GLY A 249 0.95 -5.64 1.67
C GLY A 249 0.42 -7.02 2.10
N PHE A 250 -0.09 -7.83 1.15
CA PHE A 250 -0.68 -9.16 1.44
C PHE A 250 0.34 -10.30 1.55
N GLY A 251 1.64 -10.02 1.58
CA GLY A 251 2.67 -11.06 1.58
C GLY A 251 2.79 -11.89 0.29
N ILE A 252 2.11 -11.46 -0.80
CA ILE A 252 2.13 -12.13 -2.10
C ILE A 252 3.46 -11.91 -2.82
N PHE A 253 4.05 -10.75 -2.62
CA PHE A 253 5.32 -10.31 -3.19
C PHE A 253 6.27 -9.85 -2.08
N ALA A 254 7.57 -9.93 -2.33
CA ALA A 254 8.57 -9.34 -1.45
C ALA A 254 8.66 -7.82 -1.70
N LEU A 255 8.53 -7.03 -0.64
CA LEU A 255 8.66 -5.58 -0.73
C LEU A 255 10.13 -5.19 -0.84
N CYS A 256 10.45 -4.35 -1.80
CA CYS A 256 11.78 -3.80 -2.06
C CYS A 256 11.75 -2.27 -1.98
N GLU A 257 12.89 -1.66 -1.67
CA GLU A 257 13.05 -0.22 -1.65
C GLU A 257 14.35 0.19 -2.34
N ARG A 258 14.28 1.24 -3.13
CA ARG A 258 15.48 1.88 -3.68
C ARG A 258 15.29 3.40 -3.80
N GLU A 259 16.19 4.15 -3.20
CA GLU A 259 16.19 5.62 -3.23
C GLU A 259 14.86 6.27 -2.83
N GLY A 260 14.16 5.65 -1.85
CA GLY A 260 12.86 6.11 -1.39
C GLY A 260 11.67 5.66 -2.25
N VAL A 261 11.90 4.85 -3.27
CA VAL A 261 10.84 4.29 -4.12
C VAL A 261 10.60 2.83 -3.77
N TRP A 262 9.36 2.51 -3.42
CA TRP A 262 8.97 1.16 -3.08
C TRP A 262 8.43 0.42 -4.30
N TYR A 263 8.75 -0.86 -4.41
CA TYR A 263 8.28 -1.77 -5.45
C TYR A 263 8.28 -3.20 -4.92
N PHE A 264 7.71 -4.12 -5.65
CA PHE A 264 7.61 -5.52 -5.24
C PHE A 264 8.42 -6.43 -6.16
N ALA A 265 9.01 -7.48 -5.59
CA ALA A 265 9.69 -8.52 -6.33
C ALA A 265 8.89 -9.84 -6.24
N ASN A 266 8.75 -10.53 -7.38
CA ASN A 266 8.29 -11.90 -7.43
C ASN A 266 9.50 -12.79 -7.07
N ALA A 267 9.73 -12.98 -5.74
CA ALA A 267 10.80 -13.86 -5.28
C ALA A 267 10.60 -15.24 -5.90
N ALA A 268 11.66 -15.82 -6.45
CA ALA A 268 11.67 -17.24 -6.81
C ALA A 268 11.32 -18.03 -5.55
N ALA A 269 10.43 -19.00 -5.66
CA ALA A 269 10.27 -20.00 -4.62
C ALA A 269 11.67 -20.60 -4.40
N GLU A 270 12.20 -20.42 -3.17
CA GLU A 270 13.51 -20.90 -2.73
C GLU A 270 14.74 -20.16 -3.33
N ALA A 271 15.04 -18.99 -2.79
CA ALA A 271 16.42 -18.64 -2.48
C ALA A 271 16.49 -18.50 -0.96
N SER A 272 17.04 -19.50 -0.30
CA SER A 272 17.51 -19.37 1.07
C SER A 272 18.33 -18.09 1.18
N PRO A 273 18.20 -17.31 2.27
CA PRO A 273 19.03 -16.13 2.46
C PRO A 273 20.51 -16.53 2.25
N PRO A 274 21.32 -15.68 1.60
CA PRO A 274 22.74 -15.97 1.46
C PRO A 274 23.30 -16.21 2.86
N PRO A 275 24.17 -17.22 3.04
CA PRO A 275 24.79 -17.46 4.34
C PRO A 275 25.50 -16.16 4.77
N PRO A 276 25.48 -15.83 6.07
CA PRO A 276 26.19 -14.65 6.56
C PRO A 276 27.64 -14.73 6.09
N PRO A 277 28.27 -13.58 5.76
CA PRO A 277 29.64 -13.57 5.29
C PRO A 277 30.52 -14.27 6.33
N THR A 278 31.17 -15.35 5.92
CA THR A 278 32.15 -16.06 6.73
C THR A 278 33.31 -15.09 6.98
N LEU A 279 33.47 -14.69 8.22
CA LEU A 279 34.66 -14.00 8.68
C LEU A 279 35.87 -14.92 8.39
N PRO A 280 37.02 -14.38 7.95
CA PRO A 280 38.21 -15.18 7.68
C PRO A 280 38.64 -15.88 8.95
N THR A 281 38.74 -17.20 8.88
CA THR A 281 39.28 -18.04 9.95
C THR A 281 40.74 -17.65 10.20
N ALA A 282 41.00 -17.08 11.36
CA ALA A 282 42.35 -16.98 11.91
C ALA A 282 42.85 -18.40 12.19
N GLY A 283 44.13 -18.68 11.81
CA GLY A 283 44.76 -19.96 11.90
C GLY A 283 44.88 -20.53 13.31
N PRO A 284 45.38 -21.77 13.48
CA PRO A 284 45.20 -22.55 14.69
C PRO A 284 46.14 -22.09 15.82
N GLY A 285 45.53 -21.55 16.87
CA GLY A 285 46.15 -21.33 18.17
C GLY A 285 45.54 -22.29 19.19
N THR A 286 46.42 -22.97 19.87
CA THR A 286 46.32 -24.03 20.87
C THR A 286 45.13 -24.00 21.81
N ALA A 287 44.62 -25.19 22.03
CA ALA A 287 43.53 -25.58 22.91
C ALA A 287 43.67 -25.13 24.35
N ASP A 288 42.58 -24.60 24.91
CA ASP A 288 42.27 -24.80 26.32
C ASP A 288 40.79 -25.24 26.44
N ARG A 289 40.63 -26.41 27.07
CA ARG A 289 39.33 -27.10 27.18
C ARG A 289 38.51 -26.50 28.30
N CYS A 290 37.37 -25.92 27.99
CA CYS A 290 36.32 -25.65 28.96
C CYS A 290 35.20 -26.68 28.78
N PRO A 291 34.66 -27.30 29.83
CA PRO A 291 33.61 -28.31 29.71
C PRO A 291 32.26 -27.72 29.30
N PRO A 292 31.37 -28.50 28.67
CA PRO A 292 30.10 -27.99 28.20
C PRO A 292 29.15 -27.67 29.35
N PRO A 293 28.28 -26.66 29.23
CA PRO A 293 27.24 -26.37 30.23
C PRO A 293 26.16 -27.44 30.25
N VAL A 294 25.83 -27.87 31.44
CA VAL A 294 24.77 -28.84 31.76
C VAL A 294 23.41 -28.17 31.45
N ALA A 295 22.58 -28.81 30.64
CA ALA A 295 21.21 -28.38 30.36
C ALA A 295 20.35 -28.50 31.64
N PRO A 296 19.47 -27.52 31.92
CA PRO A 296 18.51 -27.64 33.01
C PRO A 296 17.43 -28.70 32.68
N PRO A 297 16.92 -29.42 33.72
CA PRO A 297 15.92 -30.44 33.52
C PRO A 297 14.56 -29.85 33.09
N ALA A 298 13.85 -30.56 32.23
CA ALA A 298 12.52 -30.24 31.79
C ALA A 298 11.53 -30.21 32.97
N PRO A 299 10.55 -29.29 33.02
CA PRO A 299 9.53 -29.29 34.03
C PRO A 299 8.61 -30.47 33.86
N ALA A 300 8.36 -31.15 35.00
CA ALA A 300 7.43 -32.29 35.10
C ALA A 300 5.99 -31.87 34.79
N MET A 301 5.34 -32.61 33.93
CA MET A 301 3.90 -32.48 33.66
C MET A 301 3.11 -32.87 34.94
N VAL A 302 2.32 -31.95 35.43
CA VAL A 302 1.29 -32.21 36.45
C VAL A 302 0.04 -32.70 35.71
N PRO A 303 -0.58 -33.83 36.10
CA PRO A 303 -1.82 -34.29 35.47
C PRO A 303 -3.01 -33.41 35.89
N LEU A 304 -3.82 -33.03 34.90
CA LEU A 304 -5.08 -32.34 35.09
C LEU A 304 -6.09 -33.30 35.77
N PRO A 305 -6.90 -32.82 36.75
CA PRO A 305 -7.97 -33.61 37.35
C PRO A 305 -9.13 -33.84 36.36
N ALA A 306 -9.71 -35.03 36.43
CA ALA A 306 -10.81 -35.49 35.61
C ALA A 306 -12.08 -34.65 35.81
N ASP A 307 -12.73 -34.37 34.70
CA ASP A 307 -14.02 -33.68 34.58
C ASP A 307 -15.16 -34.50 35.23
N PRO A 308 -15.97 -33.96 36.16
CA PRO A 308 -17.21 -34.59 36.57
C PRO A 308 -18.32 -34.28 35.55
N GLY A 309 -18.92 -35.31 35.00
CA GLY A 309 -19.96 -35.27 33.99
C GLY A 309 -21.21 -34.47 34.43
N PRO A 310 -22.06 -34.10 33.45
CA PRO A 310 -23.10 -33.10 33.64
C PRO A 310 -24.31 -33.67 34.40
N ALA A 311 -24.69 -32.98 35.49
CA ALA A 311 -25.99 -33.16 36.13
C ALA A 311 -27.08 -32.57 35.19
N ARG A 312 -28.08 -33.41 34.88
CA ARG A 312 -29.31 -33.00 34.21
C ARG A 312 -30.19 -32.23 35.19
N ASP A 313 -30.36 -30.95 35.00
CA ASP A 313 -31.48 -30.19 35.54
C ASP A 313 -32.34 -29.65 34.42
N THR A 314 -33.55 -30.16 34.39
CA THR A 314 -34.65 -29.76 33.54
C THR A 314 -35.25 -28.46 34.05
N LEU A 315 -35.19 -27.39 33.25
CA LEU A 315 -35.99 -26.18 33.42
C LEU A 315 -36.82 -25.89 32.17
N PRO A 316 -37.99 -25.25 32.31
CA PRO A 316 -39.06 -25.29 31.32
C PRO A 316 -38.76 -24.42 30.08
N GLN A 317 -39.23 -24.92 28.95
CA GLN A 317 -39.22 -24.25 27.67
C GLN A 317 -39.98 -22.92 27.72
N ALA A 318 -39.29 -21.81 27.59
CA ALA A 318 -39.85 -20.53 27.16
C ALA A 318 -39.68 -20.38 25.64
N ALA A 319 -40.75 -19.99 24.97
CA ALA A 319 -40.94 -19.96 23.54
C ALA A 319 -39.87 -19.17 22.78
N GLY A 320 -39.51 -19.72 21.65
CA GLY A 320 -38.42 -19.37 20.73
C GLY A 320 -38.25 -17.92 20.32
N VAL A 321 -37.01 -17.48 20.48
CA VAL A 321 -36.39 -16.44 19.64
C VAL A 321 -35.36 -17.18 18.78
N PRO A 322 -35.28 -16.93 17.45
CA PRO A 322 -34.36 -17.65 16.57
C PRO A 322 -32.91 -17.43 16.98
N ALA A 323 -32.13 -18.49 17.05
CA ALA A 323 -30.72 -18.50 17.45
C ALA A 323 -29.78 -17.45 16.74
N PRO A 324 -30.02 -17.04 15.50
CA PRO A 324 -29.18 -16.00 14.86
C PRO A 324 -29.29 -14.60 15.47
N ILE A 325 -30.48 -14.25 16.01
CA ILE A 325 -30.72 -12.90 16.59
C ILE A 325 -30.06 -12.76 17.97
N LEU A 326 -29.98 -13.81 18.75
CA LEU A 326 -29.30 -13.84 20.06
C LEU A 326 -27.76 -13.73 19.90
N ASP A 327 -27.22 -14.31 18.83
CA ASP A 327 -25.78 -14.23 18.53
C ASP A 327 -25.38 -12.86 18.03
N GLU A 328 -26.24 -12.20 17.27
CA GLU A 328 -26.01 -10.84 16.76
C GLU A 328 -26.12 -9.79 17.87
N ALA A 329 -27.11 -9.90 18.75
CA ALA A 329 -27.25 -9.04 19.91
C ALA A 329 -26.07 -9.21 20.91
N ARG A 330 -25.57 -10.44 21.10
CA ARG A 330 -24.37 -10.70 21.93
C ARG A 330 -23.09 -10.11 21.28
N ARG A 331 -22.96 -10.17 19.97
CA ARG A 331 -21.83 -9.56 19.23
C ARG A 331 -21.88 -8.03 19.24
N GLU A 332 -23.06 -7.45 19.24
CA GLU A 332 -23.25 -6.00 19.40
C GLU A 332 -22.95 -5.54 20.82
N ALA A 333 -23.43 -6.25 21.84
CA ALA A 333 -23.11 -5.95 23.24
C ALA A 333 -21.59 -6.04 23.50
N HIS A 334 -20.93 -7.09 23.03
CA HIS A 334 -19.47 -7.22 23.16
C HIS A 334 -18.70 -6.12 22.40
N ARG A 335 -19.19 -5.68 21.25
CA ARG A 335 -18.58 -4.53 20.54
C ARG A 335 -18.73 -3.22 21.33
N SER A 336 -19.89 -2.99 21.91
CA SER A 336 -20.15 -1.81 22.74
C SER A 336 -19.25 -1.77 23.98
N ASP A 337 -19.10 -2.91 24.67
CA ASP A 337 -18.25 -3.03 25.86
C ASP A 337 -16.76 -2.80 25.54
N HIS A 338 -16.28 -3.31 24.39
CA HIS A 338 -14.91 -3.10 23.94
C HIS A 338 -14.64 -1.64 23.57
N GLU A 339 -15.62 -0.96 22.94
CA GLU A 339 -15.49 0.45 22.58
C GLU A 339 -15.51 1.36 23.81
N GLU A 340 -16.33 1.05 24.81
CA GLU A 340 -16.35 1.76 26.08
C GLU A 340 -15.04 1.59 26.85
N SER A 341 -14.55 0.36 26.99
CA SER A 341 -13.25 0.07 27.62
C SER A 341 -12.09 0.77 26.92
N TYR A 342 -12.09 0.83 25.57
CA TYR A 342 -11.09 1.58 24.83
C TYR A 342 -11.17 3.08 25.09
N ARG A 343 -12.37 3.67 25.07
CA ARG A 343 -12.59 5.09 25.42
C ARG A 343 -12.10 5.42 26.83
N GLN A 344 -12.39 4.54 27.79
CA GLN A 344 -11.92 4.70 29.17
C GLN A 344 -10.39 4.63 29.25
N ALA A 345 -9.76 3.63 28.62
CA ALA A 345 -8.29 3.53 28.56
C ALA A 345 -7.65 4.78 27.94
N LEU A 346 -8.22 5.30 26.85
CA LEU A 346 -7.76 6.51 26.20
C LEU A 346 -7.91 7.77 27.08
N ALA A 347 -9.01 7.88 27.83
CA ALA A 347 -9.23 8.97 28.79
C ALA A 347 -8.20 8.94 29.93
N LEU A 348 -7.93 7.74 30.48
CA LEU A 348 -6.90 7.54 31.51
C LEU A 348 -5.49 7.86 30.98
N ALA A 349 -5.20 7.45 29.76
CA ALA A 349 -3.91 7.76 29.10
C ALA A 349 -3.71 9.25 28.88
N ARG A 350 -4.74 9.97 28.45
CA ARG A 350 -4.73 11.44 28.33
C ARG A 350 -4.58 12.17 29.67
N ALA A 351 -5.00 11.55 30.76
CA ALA A 351 -4.81 12.01 32.12
C ALA A 351 -3.47 11.56 32.74
N GLU A 352 -2.52 11.05 31.92
CA GLU A 352 -1.20 10.55 32.30
C GLU A 352 -1.25 9.38 33.32
N ARG A 353 -2.41 8.74 33.49
CA ARG A 353 -2.62 7.59 34.37
C ARG A 353 -2.31 6.29 33.61
N PHE A 354 -1.06 6.12 33.18
CA PHE A 354 -0.65 5.06 32.27
C PHE A 354 -0.87 3.64 32.81
N ALA A 355 -0.58 3.42 34.11
CA ALA A 355 -0.80 2.10 34.73
C ALA A 355 -2.27 1.68 34.72
N ALA A 356 -3.19 2.60 35.09
CA ALA A 356 -4.62 2.34 35.06
C ALA A 356 -5.16 2.17 33.62
N ALA A 357 -4.59 2.91 32.66
CA ALA A 357 -4.93 2.73 31.23
C ALA A 357 -4.52 1.35 30.71
N LEU A 358 -3.34 0.85 31.11
CA LEU A 358 -2.84 -0.48 30.77
C LEU A 358 -3.73 -1.60 31.36
N GLU A 359 -4.17 -1.48 32.60
CA GLU A 359 -5.08 -2.43 33.24
C GLU A 359 -6.41 -2.59 32.47
N VAL A 360 -7.01 -1.46 32.05
CA VAL A 360 -8.25 -1.44 31.28
C VAL A 360 -8.03 -2.00 29.85
N LEU A 361 -6.87 -1.73 29.26
CA LEU A 361 -6.56 -2.10 27.87
C LEU A 361 -6.10 -3.56 27.72
N ALA A 362 -5.48 -4.13 28.77
CA ALA A 362 -4.89 -5.47 28.72
C ALA A 362 -5.85 -6.57 28.24
N PRO A 363 -7.10 -6.65 28.72
CA PRO A 363 -8.06 -7.64 28.24
C PRO A 363 -8.38 -7.54 26.75
N LEU A 364 -8.47 -6.30 26.23
CA LEU A 364 -8.74 -6.02 24.81
C LEU A 364 -7.59 -6.45 23.91
N CYS A 365 -6.36 -6.36 24.42
CA CYS A 365 -5.15 -6.72 23.68
C CYS A 365 -4.77 -8.19 23.77
N ALA A 366 -5.24 -8.89 24.83
CA ALA A 366 -5.08 -10.34 25.01
C ALA A 366 -6.02 -11.15 24.12
N ALA A 367 -7.13 -10.57 23.67
CA ALA A 367 -8.11 -11.24 22.82
C ALA A 367 -7.47 -11.73 21.50
N PRO A 368 -7.84 -12.92 20.98
CA PRO A 368 -7.33 -13.47 19.73
C PRO A 368 -7.57 -12.56 18.51
N ARG A 369 -8.53 -11.66 18.59
CA ARG A 369 -8.91 -10.66 17.57
C ARG A 369 -8.74 -9.23 18.09
N ALA A 370 -7.63 -8.95 18.77
CA ALA A 370 -7.30 -7.59 19.19
C ALA A 370 -7.29 -6.64 17.96
N LEU A 371 -7.98 -5.51 18.08
CA LEU A 371 -8.04 -4.52 17.00
C LEU A 371 -6.71 -3.74 16.92
N PRO A 372 -6.29 -3.31 15.71
CA PRO A 372 -5.06 -2.50 15.55
C PRO A 372 -5.03 -1.25 16.42
N LEU A 373 -6.19 -0.61 16.64
CA LEU A 373 -6.29 0.58 17.48
C LEU A 373 -5.97 0.30 18.96
N HIS A 374 -6.35 -0.88 19.51
CA HIS A 374 -6.02 -1.28 20.87
C HIS A 374 -4.52 -1.51 21.02
N LEU A 375 -3.94 -2.25 20.07
CA LEU A 375 -2.50 -2.54 20.07
C LEU A 375 -1.64 -1.30 19.88
N ARG A 376 -2.11 -0.29 19.11
CA ARG A 376 -1.39 1.00 18.96
C ARG A 376 -1.36 1.76 20.27
N LEU A 377 -2.49 1.85 20.97
CA LEU A 377 -2.53 2.52 22.27
C LEU A 377 -1.67 1.76 23.30
N LEU A 378 -1.73 0.43 23.31
CA LEU A 378 -0.86 -0.40 24.15
C LEU A 378 0.61 -0.12 23.91
N ALA A 379 1.04 -0.13 22.66
CA ALA A 379 2.44 0.11 22.27
C ALA A 379 2.92 1.50 22.74
N GLN A 380 2.09 2.52 22.60
CA GLN A 380 2.43 3.87 23.04
C GLN A 380 2.49 3.97 24.56
N LEU A 381 1.54 3.38 25.30
CA LEU A 381 1.54 3.38 26.76
C LEU A 381 2.74 2.62 27.34
N LEU A 382 3.13 1.51 26.75
CA LEU A 382 4.32 0.75 27.17
C LEU A 382 5.60 1.57 26.94
N LEU A 383 5.68 2.29 25.83
CA LEU A 383 6.84 3.16 25.56
C LEU A 383 6.91 4.31 26.56
N GLU A 384 5.81 4.99 26.86
CA GLU A 384 5.76 6.07 27.88
C GLU A 384 6.06 5.53 29.28
N GLY A 385 5.72 4.28 29.56
CA GLY A 385 6.08 3.55 30.80
C GLY A 385 7.51 3.04 30.83
N GLY A 386 8.30 3.21 29.75
CA GLY A 386 9.71 2.78 29.68
C GLY A 386 9.90 1.33 29.21
N ASP A 387 8.85 0.57 28.98
CA ASP A 387 8.91 -0.81 28.44
C ASP A 387 9.07 -0.78 26.91
N GLN A 388 10.29 -0.59 26.45
CA GLN A 388 10.62 -0.53 25.03
C GLN A 388 10.42 -1.88 24.32
N GLU A 389 10.68 -2.99 25.01
CA GLU A 389 10.54 -4.32 24.42
C GLU A 389 9.07 -4.70 24.22
N GLY A 390 8.25 -4.49 25.23
CA GLY A 390 6.80 -4.66 25.17
C GLY A 390 6.16 -3.74 24.11
N ALA A 391 6.61 -2.47 24.06
CA ALA A 391 6.16 -1.51 23.05
C ALA A 391 6.49 -1.98 21.62
N ALA A 392 7.71 -2.46 21.38
CA ALA A 392 8.13 -2.99 20.09
C ALA A 392 7.33 -4.25 19.71
N ALA A 393 7.10 -5.15 20.66
CA ALA A 393 6.29 -6.35 20.43
C ALA A 393 4.84 -6.00 20.05
N ALA A 394 4.21 -5.05 20.77
CA ALA A 394 2.87 -4.58 20.45
C ALA A 394 2.81 -3.88 19.08
N ALA A 395 3.79 -3.02 18.76
CA ALA A 395 3.89 -2.36 17.45
C ALA A 395 4.09 -3.36 16.30
N ARG A 396 4.90 -4.41 16.49
CA ARG A 396 5.04 -5.49 15.49
C ARG A 396 3.74 -6.25 15.29
N ARG A 397 2.94 -6.48 16.34
CA ARG A 397 1.61 -7.06 16.21
C ARG A 397 0.67 -6.16 15.40
N VAL A 398 0.74 -4.84 15.56
CA VAL A 398 0.02 -3.90 14.69
C VAL A 398 0.45 -4.08 13.25
N LEU A 399 1.76 -4.14 12.98
CA LEU A 399 2.27 -4.31 11.60
C LEU A 399 1.93 -5.67 10.99
N ALA A 400 1.70 -6.70 11.79
CA ALA A 400 1.20 -7.99 11.31
C ALA A 400 -0.27 -7.90 10.82
N LEU A 401 -1.06 -6.98 11.37
CA LEU A 401 -2.45 -6.72 10.99
C LEU A 401 -2.56 -5.64 9.92
N ASP A 402 -1.73 -4.62 10.01
CA ASP A 402 -1.63 -3.49 9.08
C ASP A 402 -0.15 -3.14 8.88
N ALA A 403 0.45 -3.72 7.85
CA ALA A 403 1.88 -3.60 7.55
C ALA A 403 2.36 -2.14 7.33
N TRP A 404 1.42 -1.20 7.20
CA TRP A 404 1.69 0.20 6.90
C TRP A 404 1.17 1.17 7.96
N SER A 405 0.84 0.67 9.13
CA SER A 405 0.46 1.52 10.25
C SER A 405 1.54 2.55 10.54
N VAL A 406 1.29 3.80 10.17
CA VAL A 406 2.25 4.91 10.32
C VAL A 406 2.66 5.07 11.76
N ASP A 407 1.69 5.00 12.69
CA ASP A 407 1.96 5.13 14.12
C ASP A 407 2.88 4.01 14.64
N ALA A 408 2.65 2.76 14.19
CA ALA A 408 3.49 1.62 14.57
C ALA A 408 4.91 1.73 13.98
N LEU A 409 5.01 2.18 12.73
CA LEU A 409 6.29 2.40 12.05
C LEU A 409 7.10 3.52 12.73
N VAL A 410 6.47 4.64 13.06
CA VAL A 410 7.13 5.75 13.77
C VAL A 410 7.57 5.30 15.16
N LEU A 411 6.74 4.54 15.87
CA LEU A 411 7.07 4.02 17.20
C LEU A 411 8.30 3.09 17.15
N LEU A 412 8.31 2.13 16.20
CA LEU A 412 9.47 1.25 16.00
C LEU A 412 10.72 2.05 15.61
N GLY A 413 10.59 3.07 14.77
CA GLY A 413 11.69 3.96 14.43
C GLY A 413 12.25 4.71 15.64
N ARG A 414 11.40 5.21 16.55
CA ARG A 414 11.80 5.84 17.82
C ARG A 414 12.51 4.85 18.74
N ILE A 415 11.99 3.64 18.88
CA ILE A 415 12.59 2.59 19.72
C ILE A 415 13.97 2.19 19.18
N ALA A 416 14.08 1.89 17.87
CA ALA A 416 15.34 1.55 17.23
C ALA A 416 16.39 2.67 17.39
N ARG A 417 16.00 3.94 17.22
CA ARG A 417 16.88 5.08 17.47
C ARG A 417 17.35 5.15 18.92
N ALA A 418 16.47 4.92 19.90
CA ALA A 418 16.83 4.90 21.32
C ALA A 418 17.81 3.76 21.67
N GLN A 419 17.72 2.65 20.96
CA GLN A 419 18.62 1.50 21.07
C GLN A 419 19.94 1.68 20.29
N GLY A 420 20.08 2.77 19.52
CA GLY A 420 21.26 3.07 18.70
C GLY A 420 21.29 2.41 17.33
N ASP A 421 20.25 1.63 16.97
CA ASP A 421 20.12 1.06 15.62
C ASP A 421 19.52 2.11 14.66
N LEU A 422 20.40 3.00 14.19
CA LEU A 422 20.00 4.07 13.26
C LEU A 422 19.57 3.52 11.89
N GLY A 423 20.09 2.36 11.48
CA GLY A 423 19.75 1.70 10.22
C GLY A 423 18.28 1.25 10.22
N GLU A 424 17.88 0.48 11.24
CA GLU A 424 16.50 0.03 11.42
C GLU A 424 15.54 1.20 11.62
N ALA A 425 15.95 2.19 12.44
CA ALA A 425 15.17 3.40 12.67
C ALA A 425 14.85 4.13 11.35
N VAL A 426 15.84 4.37 10.52
CA VAL A 426 15.69 5.01 9.20
C VAL A 426 14.77 4.18 8.29
N ALA A 427 14.91 2.85 8.28
CA ALA A 427 14.07 1.98 7.47
C ALA A 427 12.59 2.09 7.86
N HIS A 428 12.27 2.04 9.15
CA HIS A 428 10.90 2.21 9.64
C HIS A 428 10.33 3.60 9.35
N LEU A 429 11.09 4.66 9.60
CA LEU A 429 10.65 6.04 9.40
C LEU A 429 10.44 6.38 7.92
N ARG A 430 11.28 5.86 7.02
CA ARG A 430 11.07 5.99 5.57
C ARG A 430 9.80 5.30 5.11
N ARG A 431 9.49 4.12 5.66
CA ARG A 431 8.22 3.46 5.41
C ARG A 431 7.04 4.29 5.90
N ALA A 432 7.14 4.89 7.09
CA ALA A 432 6.10 5.78 7.64
C ALA A 432 5.87 7.00 6.75
N ILE A 433 6.94 7.68 6.29
CA ILE A 433 6.87 8.83 5.38
C ILE A 433 6.32 8.42 4.03
N TYR A 434 6.71 7.26 3.53
CA TYR A 434 6.15 6.73 2.29
C TYR A 434 4.64 6.50 2.41
N ALA A 435 4.20 5.95 3.56
CA ALA A 435 2.79 5.74 3.86
C ALA A 435 2.00 7.04 3.95
N ARG A 436 2.59 8.06 4.58
CA ARG A 436 1.97 9.37 4.78
C ARG A 436 3.04 10.46 4.63
N PRO A 437 3.21 11.01 3.43
CA PRO A 437 4.25 12.01 3.14
C PRO A 437 4.11 13.34 3.89
N ASP A 438 2.93 13.65 4.39
CA ASP A 438 2.61 14.83 5.21
C ASP A 438 2.72 14.57 6.72
N HIS A 439 3.19 13.39 7.13
CA HIS A 439 3.30 13.03 8.54
C HIS A 439 4.54 13.67 9.18
N TRP A 440 4.40 14.91 9.65
CA TRP A 440 5.52 15.68 10.22
C TRP A 440 6.30 14.95 11.34
N PRO A 441 5.68 14.10 12.24
CA PRO A 441 6.45 13.38 13.25
C PRO A 441 7.47 12.41 12.65
N ALA A 442 7.13 11.71 11.56
CA ALA A 442 8.05 10.80 10.89
C ALA A 442 9.24 11.55 10.26
N HIS A 443 9.01 12.73 9.67
CA HIS A 443 10.08 13.59 9.16
C HIS A 443 10.98 14.11 10.27
N LEU A 444 10.40 14.53 11.41
CA LEU A 444 11.15 15.00 12.56
C LEU A 444 12.06 13.90 13.13
N GLU A 445 11.53 12.69 13.33
CA GLU A 445 12.30 11.54 13.83
C GLU A 445 13.38 11.11 12.81
N LEU A 446 13.05 11.10 11.50
CA LEU A 446 14.05 10.79 10.46
C LEU A 446 15.18 11.83 10.43
N ALA A 447 14.85 13.12 10.62
CA ALA A 447 15.86 14.17 10.70
C ALA A 447 16.83 13.94 11.87
N GLN A 448 16.30 13.53 13.03
CA GLN A 448 17.12 13.22 14.22
C GLN A 448 18.02 12.00 13.96
N CYS A 449 17.49 10.93 13.34
CA CYS A 449 18.29 9.77 12.96
C CYS A 449 19.41 10.15 11.99
N ARG A 450 19.11 10.94 10.95
CA ARG A 450 20.10 11.39 9.97
C ARG A 450 21.17 12.29 10.55
N ALA A 451 20.79 13.16 11.49
CA ALA A 451 21.77 14.00 12.22
C ALA A 451 22.71 13.15 13.09
N ALA A 452 22.18 12.13 13.78
CA ALA A 452 22.96 11.21 14.59
C ALA A 452 23.87 10.29 13.74
N ASP A 453 23.43 9.94 12.54
CA ASP A 453 24.14 9.10 11.55
C ASP A 453 25.21 9.88 10.74
N GLY A 454 25.48 11.14 11.08
CA GLY A 454 26.49 11.95 10.40
C GLY A 454 26.10 12.43 8.98
N HIS A 455 24.81 12.48 8.68
CA HIS A 455 24.28 12.94 7.38
C HIS A 455 23.56 14.30 7.50
N PRO A 456 24.28 15.42 7.72
CA PRO A 456 23.70 16.72 8.04
C PRO A 456 22.82 17.29 6.93
N GLU A 457 23.17 17.08 5.66
CA GLU A 457 22.36 17.55 4.52
C GLU A 457 20.99 16.85 4.45
N ALA A 458 20.97 15.53 4.67
CA ALA A 458 19.74 14.77 4.72
C ALA A 458 18.90 15.19 5.94
N ALA A 459 19.52 15.40 7.09
CA ALA A 459 18.85 15.89 8.28
C ALA A 459 18.23 17.28 8.07
N ARG A 460 18.95 18.22 7.46
CA ARG A 460 18.42 19.57 7.13
C ARG A 460 17.20 19.49 6.25
N ARG A 461 17.23 18.65 5.21
CA ARG A 461 16.08 18.46 4.32
C ARG A 461 14.83 17.99 5.08
N GLU A 462 14.97 17.00 5.95
CA GLU A 462 13.85 16.45 6.69
C GLU A 462 13.32 17.45 7.76
N TYR A 463 14.20 18.20 8.45
CA TYR A 463 13.77 19.27 9.36
C TYR A 463 13.01 20.40 8.66
N ARG A 464 13.40 20.79 7.43
CA ARG A 464 12.65 21.78 6.63
C ARG A 464 11.26 21.27 6.25
N ILE A 465 11.15 20.00 5.87
CA ILE A 465 9.86 19.38 5.56
C ILE A 465 8.98 19.36 6.80
N ALA A 466 9.49 18.89 7.93
CA ALA A 466 8.75 18.88 9.19
C ALA A 466 8.29 20.29 9.59
N LEU A 467 9.16 21.30 9.46
CA LEU A 467 8.85 22.69 9.79
C LEU A 467 7.75 23.27 8.88
N ARG A 468 7.79 22.98 7.57
CA ARG A 468 6.76 23.38 6.61
C ARG A 468 5.41 22.74 6.97
N LEU A 469 5.38 21.42 7.18
CA LEU A 469 4.16 20.68 7.54
C LEU A 469 3.56 21.17 8.87
N LEU A 470 4.38 21.49 9.85
CA LEU A 470 3.96 22.13 11.11
C LEU A 470 3.41 23.55 10.89
N GLY A 471 3.75 24.21 9.77
CA GLY A 471 3.25 25.55 9.42
C GLY A 471 1.91 25.51 8.69
N GLU A 472 1.71 24.53 7.85
CA GLU A 472 0.50 24.32 7.02
C GLU A 472 -0.61 23.63 7.83
N ALA A 473 -0.25 22.76 8.77
CA ALA A 473 -1.20 22.10 9.66
C ALA A 473 -1.65 23.06 10.76
N GLY A 474 -2.92 23.44 10.74
CA GLY A 474 -3.60 23.81 11.98
C GLY A 474 -3.50 22.64 12.98
N PRO A 475 -3.80 22.84 14.27
CA PRO A 475 -3.66 21.81 15.30
C PRO A 475 -4.67 20.68 15.10
N THR A 476 -4.45 19.82 14.11
CA THR A 476 -5.25 18.61 13.92
C THR A 476 -4.65 17.51 14.79
N ALA A 477 -5.42 17.06 15.76
CA ALA A 477 -5.12 15.99 16.70
C ALA A 477 -4.83 14.64 16.02
N ASP A 478 -4.94 14.56 14.69
CA ASP A 478 -4.93 13.31 13.91
C ASP A 478 -3.53 12.86 13.46
N GLN A 479 -2.50 13.68 13.68
CA GLN A 479 -1.13 13.35 13.22
C GLN A 479 -0.18 12.84 14.32
N THR A 480 -0.64 12.79 15.57
CA THR A 480 0.22 12.40 16.72
C THR A 480 -0.11 11.04 17.32
N GLY A 481 -0.97 10.25 16.67
CA GLY A 481 -1.46 8.99 17.22
C GLY A 481 -2.57 9.20 18.28
N PRO A 482 -2.93 8.16 19.07
CA PRO A 482 -4.01 8.24 20.04
C PRO A 482 -3.75 9.17 21.22
N LEU A 483 -2.48 9.51 21.49
CA LEU A 483 -2.11 10.49 22.53
C LEU A 483 -1.57 11.79 21.91
N PRO A 484 -1.81 12.96 22.53
CA PRO A 484 -1.32 14.24 22.02
C PRO A 484 0.21 14.27 21.97
N ALA A 485 0.76 15.13 21.11
CA ALA A 485 2.21 15.37 21.09
C ALA A 485 2.67 15.90 22.45
N ALA A 486 3.83 15.44 22.90
CA ALA A 486 4.43 15.86 24.18
C ALA A 486 4.77 17.35 24.23
N LEU A 487 4.85 18.03 23.08
CA LEU A 487 5.19 19.45 22.97
C LEU A 487 4.15 20.22 22.12
N PRO A 488 3.86 21.48 22.49
CA PRO A 488 3.08 22.38 21.65
C PRO A 488 3.69 22.58 20.25
N VAL A 489 2.87 22.82 19.23
CA VAL A 489 3.33 23.04 17.85
C VAL A 489 4.36 24.18 17.74
N ALA A 490 4.19 25.25 18.55
CA ALA A 490 5.15 26.36 18.60
C ALA A 490 6.54 25.90 19.04
N ASP A 491 6.62 25.04 20.05
CA ASP A 491 7.88 24.52 20.59
C ASP A 491 8.53 23.53 19.61
N LEU A 492 7.72 22.73 18.91
CA LEU A 492 8.21 21.84 17.84
C LEU A 492 8.80 22.62 16.68
N ARG A 493 8.17 23.75 16.28
CA ARG A 493 8.72 24.67 15.27
C ARG A 493 10.04 25.29 15.75
N HIS A 494 10.09 25.73 17.02
CA HIS A 494 11.31 26.27 17.61
C HIS A 494 12.43 25.21 17.63
N LEU A 495 12.12 23.98 18.02
CA LEU A 495 13.05 22.85 18.00
C LEU A 495 13.62 22.61 16.59
N CYS A 496 12.77 22.56 15.57
CA CYS A 496 13.22 22.36 14.19
C CYS A 496 14.17 23.50 13.74
N ARG A 497 13.82 24.77 14.02
CA ARG A 497 14.70 25.92 13.69
C ARG A 497 16.04 25.85 14.43
N ALA A 498 16.02 25.57 15.73
CA ALA A 498 17.25 25.45 16.53
C ALA A 498 18.16 24.32 16.00
N ARG A 499 17.57 23.20 15.54
CA ARG A 499 18.33 22.10 14.94
C ARG A 499 18.90 22.48 13.57
N LEU A 500 18.15 23.19 12.73
CA LEU A 500 18.63 23.70 11.45
C LEU A 500 19.81 24.68 11.63
N ALA A 501 19.70 25.61 12.59
CA ALA A 501 20.79 26.54 12.94
C ALA A 501 22.07 25.81 13.37
N ARG A 502 21.95 24.76 14.20
CA ARG A 502 23.10 23.92 14.61
C ARG A 502 23.75 23.15 13.46
N LEU A 503 23.00 22.87 12.41
CA LEU A 503 23.50 22.21 11.20
C LEU A 503 24.06 23.21 10.17
N GLY A 504 24.22 24.50 10.53
CA GLY A 504 24.84 25.52 9.69
C GLY A 504 23.90 26.23 8.72
N GLU A 505 22.60 26.21 8.96
CA GLU A 505 21.64 26.99 8.18
C GLU A 505 21.36 28.32 8.92
N PRO A 506 21.46 29.50 8.27
CA PRO A 506 21.06 30.77 8.87
C PRO A 506 19.54 30.75 9.13
N THR A 507 19.14 31.17 10.34
CA THR A 507 17.74 31.26 10.81
C THR A 507 16.96 32.35 10.09
#